data_22a6066bddd1edd5439e0c01996460cc
#
_entry.id   22a6066bddd1edd5439e0c01996460cc
#
_cell.length_a   1.000
_cell.length_b   1.000
_cell.length_c   1.000
_cell.angle_alpha   90.00
_cell.angle_beta   90.00
_cell.angle_gamma   90.00
#
_symmetry.space_group_name_H-M   'P 1'
#
loop_
_entity.id
_entity.type
_entity.pdbx_description
1 polymer ?
#
loop_
_entity_poly.entity_id
_entity_poly.type
_entity_poly.pdbx_seq_one_letter_code
_entity_poly.pdbx_strand_id
1 'polypeptide(L)'
;MNSRRDFLQKSAIIAGGGLMASALNNHAFAIFKSRIMPSDQLNIGAIGVNGMGWADVTSALKVPGVNLIAICDVDKNVMDKRMADLVKMNYDTSKVRRYDDYRALLDQKDIDAVIIGTPDHWHALIMMHACEAGKDVYVEKPVGNSIGECRAMVSAQERYNKVVQAGQWQRSQQHFKDAVDFVQGGQLGNIRTVKVWCYQGWMRPAPVVQDTTPPAGVNYAAWLGPAKIVPFNASRFHFNFRWFWDYAGGLMTDWGVHLLDYGLLGMKSPVPKSVSALGGRFAYPDLYEETPDTLTTIYEFDGFNMVWDSAMGIDNGSYNRDHGIAYIGNNGTLILNREGWEVIEERQSKSKVSKPYIAKSDNGLDKHWENFVSVVKSRKLEDLHCPIQAGAHVATVAQMGNIAFRSGKKLEWNDAEHAFTDHAINKQYLMKEYHNGYKLPNV
;
A
#
# COMPACT_ATOMS: atom_id res chain seq x y z
N MET A 1 1.08 -50.68 -24.64
CA MET A 1 0.98 -49.43 -25.43
C MET A 1 -0.45 -48.95 -25.41
N ASN A 2 -0.85 -48.19 -24.43
CA ASN A 2 -2.21 -47.62 -24.34
C ASN A 2 -2.17 -46.19 -24.87
N SER A 3 -2.92 -45.99 -25.95
CA SER A 3 -2.82 -44.84 -26.81
C SER A 3 -3.53 -43.59 -26.22
N ARG A 4 -3.04 -42.42 -26.60
CA ARG A 4 -3.62 -41.08 -26.33
C ARG A 4 -5.13 -40.97 -26.61
N ARG A 5 -5.73 -41.98 -27.25
CA ARG A 5 -7.15 -42.03 -27.63
C ARG A 5 -8.07 -42.40 -26.44
N ASP A 6 -7.55 -43.20 -25.47
CA ASP A 6 -8.33 -43.57 -24.27
C ASP A 6 -8.42 -42.47 -23.23
N PHE A 7 -7.47 -41.54 -23.25
CA PHE A 7 -7.50 -40.36 -22.37
C PHE A 7 -8.53 -39.30 -22.81
N LEU A 8 -8.72 -39.13 -24.11
CA LEU A 8 -9.69 -38.20 -24.68
C LEU A 8 -11.14 -38.65 -24.64
N GLN A 9 -11.39 -39.95 -24.61
CA GLN A 9 -12.76 -40.49 -24.48
C GLN A 9 -13.32 -40.43 -23.05
N LYS A 10 -12.45 -40.36 -22.04
CA LYS A 10 -12.88 -40.18 -20.63
C LYS A 10 -13.14 -38.74 -20.22
N SER A 11 -12.75 -37.77 -21.04
CA SER A 11 -12.97 -36.33 -20.82
C SER A 11 -14.28 -35.81 -21.44
N ALA A 12 -15.04 -36.61 -22.19
CA ALA A 12 -16.22 -36.19 -22.93
C ALA A 12 -17.58 -36.50 -22.26
N ILE A 13 -17.61 -37.01 -21.01
CA ILE A 13 -18.83 -37.33 -20.27
C ILE A 13 -19.17 -36.38 -19.12
N ILE A 14 -18.70 -35.12 -19.19
CA ILE A 14 -19.15 -34.06 -18.26
C ILE A 14 -19.61 -32.84 -19.06
N ALA A 15 -20.50 -33.07 -20.01
CA ALA A 15 -21.25 -32.00 -20.66
C ALA A 15 -22.72 -32.45 -20.81
N GLY A 16 -23.48 -32.44 -19.72
CA GLY A 16 -24.91 -32.73 -19.75
C GLY A 16 -25.48 -32.84 -18.34
N GLY A 17 -25.94 -31.78 -17.75
CA GLY A 17 -26.65 -31.80 -16.48
C GLY A 17 -26.68 -30.45 -15.77
N GLY A 18 -27.43 -29.52 -16.29
CA GLY A 18 -27.82 -28.32 -15.53
C GLY A 18 -28.75 -28.73 -14.38
N LEU A 19 -28.71 -27.94 -13.29
CA LEU A 19 -29.49 -28.06 -12.07
C LEU A 19 -28.85 -28.92 -10.97
N MET A 20 -27.82 -28.36 -10.31
CA MET A 20 -27.51 -28.47 -8.88
C MET A 20 -26.31 -27.56 -8.52
N ALA A 21 -26.51 -26.26 -8.57
CA ALA A 21 -25.44 -25.29 -8.41
C ALA A 21 -25.40 -24.64 -7.01
N SER A 22 -25.89 -25.28 -5.96
CA SER A 22 -25.86 -24.71 -4.60
C SER A 22 -25.24 -25.56 -3.49
N ALA A 23 -24.73 -26.76 -3.79
CA ALA A 23 -24.14 -27.63 -2.78
C ALA A 23 -22.67 -28.00 -3.00
N LEU A 24 -22.00 -27.52 -4.07
CA LEU A 24 -20.66 -27.99 -4.45
C LEU A 24 -19.52 -27.04 -4.03
N ASN A 25 -19.81 -25.81 -3.56
CA ASN A 25 -18.74 -24.86 -3.23
C ASN A 25 -17.99 -25.14 -1.91
N ASN A 26 -18.58 -25.88 -0.97
CA ASN A 26 -17.94 -26.15 0.32
C ASN A 26 -17.03 -27.38 0.32
N HIS A 27 -17.23 -28.32 -0.60
CA HIS A 27 -16.39 -29.53 -0.69
C HIS A 27 -15.15 -29.35 -1.59
N ALA A 28 -15.18 -28.42 -2.56
CA ALA A 28 -14.04 -28.17 -3.43
C ALA A 28 -12.84 -27.53 -2.67
N PHE A 29 -13.12 -26.67 -1.69
CA PHE A 29 -12.07 -26.05 -0.86
C PHE A 29 -11.35 -27.07 0.04
N ALA A 30 -12.06 -28.05 0.60
CA ALA A 30 -11.46 -29.09 1.43
C ALA A 30 -10.65 -30.10 0.63
N ILE A 31 -11.06 -30.39 -0.62
CA ILE A 31 -10.39 -31.37 -1.49
C ILE A 31 -9.08 -30.82 -2.07
N PHE A 32 -8.99 -29.50 -2.35
CA PHE A 32 -7.75 -28.88 -2.81
C PHE A 32 -6.70 -28.77 -1.69
N LYS A 33 -7.14 -28.54 -0.44
CA LYS A 33 -6.23 -28.47 0.72
C LYS A 33 -5.48 -29.79 0.99
N SER A 34 -6.07 -30.94 0.62
CA SER A 34 -5.47 -32.26 0.84
C SER A 34 -4.40 -32.67 -0.19
N ARG A 35 -4.19 -31.88 -1.26
CA ARG A 35 -3.23 -32.17 -2.34
C ARG A 35 -2.01 -31.26 -2.37
N ILE A 36 -1.96 -30.25 -1.50
CA ILE A 36 -0.80 -29.35 -1.40
C ILE A 36 0.26 -30.08 -0.57
N MET A 37 1.44 -30.27 -1.17
CA MET A 37 2.58 -30.88 -0.46
C MET A 37 2.98 -29.99 0.72
N PRO A 38 3.44 -30.55 1.85
CA PRO A 38 3.92 -29.75 2.98
C PRO A 38 5.00 -28.71 2.59
N SER A 39 5.82 -29.03 1.60
CA SER A 39 6.82 -28.12 1.00
C SER A 39 6.23 -26.91 0.27
N ASP A 40 4.94 -26.98 -0.11
CA ASP A 40 4.27 -25.92 -0.88
C ASP A 40 3.44 -25.00 0.02
N GLN A 41 3.42 -25.24 1.33
CA GLN A 41 2.72 -24.42 2.30
C GLN A 41 3.57 -23.22 2.70
N LEU A 42 2.90 -22.07 2.88
CA LEU A 42 3.48 -20.84 3.38
C LEU A 42 2.77 -20.46 4.67
N ASN A 43 3.49 -20.50 5.77
CA ASN A 43 2.98 -20.10 7.07
C ASN A 43 3.21 -18.62 7.29
N ILE A 44 2.14 -17.86 7.51
CA ILE A 44 2.21 -16.42 7.72
C ILE A 44 1.85 -16.02 9.13
N GLY A 45 2.50 -14.97 9.63
CA GLY A 45 2.10 -14.19 10.78
C GLY A 45 1.58 -12.81 10.34
N ALA A 46 0.60 -12.25 11.03
CA ALA A 46 0.09 -10.92 10.74
C ALA A 46 0.27 -9.98 11.93
N ILE A 47 0.89 -8.83 11.70
CA ILE A 47 1.21 -7.79 12.68
C ILE A 47 0.41 -6.53 12.35
N GLY A 48 -0.51 -6.13 13.25
CA GLY A 48 -1.53 -5.11 12.97
C GLY A 48 -2.67 -5.70 12.15
N VAL A 49 -3.68 -6.21 12.83
CA VAL A 49 -4.78 -6.97 12.19
C VAL A 49 -6.10 -6.19 12.16
N ASN A 50 -6.05 -4.87 12.29
CA ASN A 50 -7.21 -4.01 12.07
C ASN A 50 -7.24 -3.44 10.65
N GLY A 51 -8.40 -2.96 10.18
CA GLY A 51 -8.56 -2.29 8.90
C GLY A 51 -7.90 -3.03 7.73
N MET A 52 -6.89 -2.39 7.09
CA MET A 52 -6.24 -2.93 5.91
C MET A 52 -5.45 -4.22 6.20
N GLY A 53 -4.76 -4.30 7.34
CA GLY A 53 -4.04 -5.53 7.71
C GLY A 53 -4.95 -6.76 7.80
N TRP A 54 -6.23 -6.59 8.15
CA TRP A 54 -7.21 -7.67 8.08
C TRP A 54 -7.66 -7.99 6.65
N ALA A 55 -7.78 -6.98 5.79
CA ALA A 55 -8.06 -7.18 4.37
C ALA A 55 -6.93 -7.98 3.71
N ASP A 56 -5.68 -7.70 4.07
CA ASP A 56 -4.51 -8.45 3.62
C ASP A 56 -4.55 -9.90 4.06
N VAL A 57 -4.85 -10.17 5.34
CA VAL A 57 -5.02 -11.53 5.86
C VAL A 57 -6.07 -12.28 5.06
N THR A 58 -7.25 -11.68 4.85
CA THR A 58 -8.34 -12.34 4.14
C THR A 58 -8.04 -12.60 2.68
N SER A 59 -7.29 -11.72 2.03
CA SER A 59 -6.81 -11.91 0.65
C SER A 59 -5.72 -12.98 0.57
N ALA A 60 -4.76 -12.98 1.49
CA ALA A 60 -3.70 -13.99 1.58
C ALA A 60 -4.28 -15.40 1.73
N LEU A 61 -5.31 -15.56 2.56
CA LEU A 61 -5.97 -16.86 2.81
C LEU A 61 -6.74 -17.41 1.60
N LYS A 62 -6.98 -16.61 0.56
CA LYS A 62 -7.53 -17.10 -0.71
C LYS A 62 -6.48 -17.81 -1.57
N VAL A 63 -5.19 -17.55 -1.34
CA VAL A 63 -4.11 -18.17 -2.10
C VAL A 63 -3.88 -19.58 -1.58
N PRO A 64 -3.95 -20.62 -2.45
CA PRO A 64 -3.76 -21.99 -2.03
C PRO A 64 -2.41 -22.24 -1.37
N GLY A 65 -2.42 -22.90 -0.21
CA GLY A 65 -1.20 -23.24 0.54
C GLY A 65 -0.78 -22.17 1.55
N VAL A 66 -1.44 -21.02 1.63
CA VAL A 66 -1.19 -20.02 2.67
C VAL A 66 -1.91 -20.40 3.96
N ASN A 67 -1.20 -20.40 5.08
CA ASN A 67 -1.74 -20.69 6.41
C ASN A 67 -1.43 -19.51 7.35
N LEU A 68 -2.45 -18.94 7.96
CA LEU A 68 -2.28 -17.99 9.06
C LEU A 68 -2.06 -18.77 10.36
N ILE A 69 -0.89 -18.65 10.96
CA ILE A 69 -0.55 -19.37 12.19
C ILE A 69 -0.26 -18.46 13.39
N ALA A 70 -0.23 -17.14 13.16
CA ALA A 70 -0.05 -16.17 14.22
C ALA A 70 -0.70 -14.82 13.86
N ILE A 71 -1.25 -14.14 14.86
CA ILE A 71 -1.66 -12.73 14.80
C ILE A 71 -1.03 -11.95 15.94
N CYS A 72 -0.70 -10.68 15.68
CA CYS A 72 -0.17 -9.75 16.67
C CYS A 72 -0.90 -8.41 16.56
N ASP A 73 -1.37 -7.89 17.67
CA ASP A 73 -1.92 -6.54 17.77
C ASP A 73 -1.78 -6.05 19.22
N VAL A 74 -1.60 -4.76 19.40
CA VAL A 74 -1.53 -4.10 20.70
C VAL A 74 -2.91 -3.84 21.32
N ASP A 75 -3.96 -4.08 20.56
CA ASP A 75 -5.36 -4.04 20.99
C ASP A 75 -5.94 -5.47 21.05
N LYS A 76 -6.10 -5.97 22.27
CA LYS A 76 -6.67 -7.29 22.51
C LYS A 76 -8.09 -7.44 21.96
N ASN A 77 -8.88 -6.35 21.95
CA ASN A 77 -10.25 -6.38 21.45
C ASN A 77 -10.27 -6.61 19.93
N VAL A 78 -9.30 -6.04 19.21
CA VAL A 78 -9.08 -6.30 17.77
C VAL A 78 -8.74 -7.78 17.57
N MET A 79 -7.79 -8.33 18.30
CA MET A 79 -7.43 -9.76 18.18
C MET A 79 -8.61 -10.70 18.46
N ASP A 80 -9.39 -10.43 19.51
CA ASP A 80 -10.58 -11.22 19.86
C ASP A 80 -11.61 -11.21 18.70
N LYS A 81 -11.84 -10.02 18.13
CA LYS A 81 -12.70 -9.86 16.95
C LYS A 81 -12.20 -10.68 15.75
N ARG A 82 -10.88 -10.64 15.45
CA ARG A 82 -10.32 -11.36 14.30
C ARG A 82 -10.35 -12.87 14.49
N MET A 83 -10.13 -13.35 15.70
CA MET A 83 -10.34 -14.79 15.99
C MET A 83 -11.77 -15.20 15.75
N ALA A 84 -12.76 -14.40 16.17
CA ALA A 84 -14.17 -14.66 15.88
C ALA A 84 -14.48 -14.59 14.37
N ASP A 85 -13.89 -13.67 13.63
CA ASP A 85 -14.05 -13.57 12.18
C ASP A 85 -13.46 -14.80 11.46
N LEU A 86 -12.31 -15.33 11.90
CA LEU A 86 -11.73 -16.59 11.38
C LEU A 86 -12.69 -17.79 11.59
N VAL A 87 -13.31 -17.88 12.78
CA VAL A 87 -14.32 -18.92 13.07
C VAL A 87 -15.50 -18.81 12.09
N LYS A 88 -16.01 -17.60 11.83
CA LYS A 88 -17.09 -17.38 10.84
C LYS A 88 -16.68 -17.77 9.41
N MET A 89 -15.39 -17.67 9.09
CA MET A 89 -14.83 -18.11 7.81
C MET A 89 -14.58 -19.61 7.75
N ASN A 90 -14.95 -20.38 8.79
CA ASN A 90 -14.64 -21.80 8.95
C ASN A 90 -13.13 -22.10 8.92
N TYR A 91 -12.30 -21.17 9.38
CA TYR A 91 -10.86 -21.35 9.48
C TYR A 91 -10.50 -22.08 10.79
N ASP A 92 -9.57 -23.05 10.71
CA ASP A 92 -9.09 -23.75 11.91
C ASP A 92 -8.22 -22.80 12.76
N THR A 93 -8.83 -22.27 13.82
CA THR A 93 -8.17 -21.33 14.73
C THR A 93 -7.32 -22.01 15.81
N SER A 94 -7.35 -23.33 15.92
CA SER A 94 -6.63 -24.08 16.99
C SER A 94 -5.11 -23.89 16.93
N LYS A 95 -4.58 -23.54 15.76
CA LYS A 95 -3.14 -23.33 15.51
C LYS A 95 -2.75 -21.84 15.43
N VAL A 96 -3.71 -20.92 15.53
CA VAL A 96 -3.44 -19.48 15.43
C VAL A 96 -3.02 -18.94 16.78
N ARG A 97 -1.74 -18.66 16.93
CA ARG A 97 -1.17 -18.05 18.13
C ARG A 97 -1.41 -16.55 18.18
N ARG A 98 -1.47 -15.98 19.38
CA ARG A 98 -1.75 -14.56 19.60
C ARG A 98 -0.57 -13.92 20.33
N TYR A 99 -0.15 -12.76 19.86
CA TYR A 99 0.96 -11.99 20.41
C TYR A 99 0.55 -10.53 20.61
N ASP A 100 1.05 -9.89 21.65
CA ASP A 100 0.95 -8.46 21.91
C ASP A 100 2.27 -7.71 21.65
N ASP A 101 3.35 -8.47 21.40
CA ASP A 101 4.65 -7.98 20.97
C ASP A 101 5.06 -8.69 19.66
N TYR A 102 5.26 -7.90 18.60
CA TYR A 102 5.65 -8.42 17.28
C TYR A 102 6.99 -9.16 17.29
N ARG A 103 7.90 -8.82 18.21
CA ARG A 103 9.21 -9.49 18.34
C ARG A 103 9.03 -10.95 18.71
N ALA A 104 8.14 -11.23 19.66
CA ALA A 104 7.81 -12.60 20.03
C ALA A 104 7.19 -13.41 18.87
N LEU A 105 6.46 -12.75 17.95
CA LEU A 105 5.98 -13.39 16.74
C LEU A 105 7.14 -13.64 15.76
N LEU A 106 8.05 -12.70 15.57
CA LEU A 106 9.20 -12.84 14.67
C LEU A 106 10.18 -13.94 15.12
N ASP A 107 10.29 -14.21 16.42
CA ASP A 107 11.11 -15.28 16.98
C ASP A 107 10.62 -16.70 16.60
N GLN A 108 9.39 -16.84 16.11
CA GLN A 108 8.82 -18.13 15.76
C GLN A 108 9.44 -18.67 14.47
N LYS A 109 10.08 -19.85 14.55
CA LYS A 109 10.80 -20.46 13.41
C LYS A 109 9.90 -21.05 12.34
N ASP A 110 8.66 -21.36 12.68
CA ASP A 110 7.65 -21.94 11.77
C ASP A 110 6.84 -20.88 10.99
N ILE A 111 7.13 -19.59 11.19
CA ILE A 111 6.60 -18.50 10.35
C ILE A 111 7.59 -18.23 9.24
N ASP A 112 7.12 -18.28 7.98
CA ASP A 112 7.93 -18.04 6.79
C ASP A 112 7.90 -16.58 6.37
N ALA A 113 6.71 -15.95 6.43
CA ALA A 113 6.50 -14.58 6.00
C ALA A 113 5.56 -13.83 6.96
N VAL A 114 5.64 -12.50 6.95
CA VAL A 114 4.78 -11.66 7.78
C VAL A 114 4.06 -10.59 6.98
N ILE A 115 2.83 -10.29 7.41
CA ILE A 115 2.04 -9.12 7.02
C ILE A 115 2.31 -8.02 8.04
N ILE A 116 2.58 -6.80 7.57
CA ILE A 116 2.72 -5.60 8.41
C ILE A 116 1.64 -4.62 8.00
N GLY A 117 0.55 -4.56 8.78
CA GLY A 117 -0.61 -3.68 8.59
C GLY A 117 -0.84 -2.74 9.77
N THR A 118 0.24 -2.35 10.45
CA THR A 118 0.27 -1.38 11.55
C THR A 118 0.07 0.06 11.06
N PRO A 119 -0.06 1.08 11.94
CA PRO A 119 0.12 2.47 11.54
C PRO A 119 1.51 2.74 10.95
N ASP A 120 1.62 3.76 10.06
CA ASP A 120 2.78 4.00 9.20
C ASP A 120 4.11 4.13 9.97
N HIS A 121 4.09 4.75 11.16
CA HIS A 121 5.29 4.97 11.99
C HIS A 121 5.94 3.67 12.52
N TRP A 122 5.28 2.54 12.38
CA TRP A 122 5.80 1.24 12.75
C TRP A 122 6.36 0.44 11.57
N HIS A 123 6.00 0.78 10.33
CA HIS A 123 6.30 -0.05 9.16
C HIS A 123 7.79 -0.34 9.01
N ALA A 124 8.62 0.71 9.04
CA ALA A 124 10.06 0.57 8.81
C ALA A 124 10.72 -0.31 9.87
N LEU A 125 10.45 -0.05 11.14
CA LEU A 125 11.07 -0.77 12.24
C LEU A 125 10.71 -2.27 12.23
N ILE A 126 9.41 -2.59 12.06
CA ILE A 126 8.95 -3.98 12.05
C ILE A 126 9.47 -4.70 10.81
N MET A 127 9.45 -4.05 9.62
CA MET A 127 9.95 -4.65 8.39
C MET A 127 11.44 -5.00 8.48
N MET A 128 12.25 -4.09 9.01
CA MET A 128 13.69 -4.33 9.16
C MET A 128 13.97 -5.47 10.14
N HIS A 129 13.29 -5.52 11.29
CA HIS A 129 13.39 -6.63 12.24
C HIS A 129 12.88 -7.95 11.63
N ALA A 130 11.85 -7.92 10.80
CA ALA A 130 11.36 -9.13 10.11
C ALA A 130 12.40 -9.68 9.13
N CYS A 131 13.05 -8.80 8.34
CA CYS A 131 14.14 -9.20 7.46
C CYS A 131 15.33 -9.80 8.24
N GLU A 132 15.72 -9.17 9.35
CA GLU A 132 16.78 -9.66 10.24
C GLU A 132 16.43 -11.03 10.84
N ALA A 133 15.16 -11.23 11.23
CA ALA A 133 14.64 -12.51 11.73
C ALA A 133 14.49 -13.58 10.64
N GLY A 134 14.84 -13.25 9.39
CA GLY A 134 14.81 -14.19 8.25
C GLY A 134 13.44 -14.36 7.61
N LYS A 135 12.47 -13.47 7.87
CA LYS A 135 11.11 -13.54 7.31
C LYS A 135 11.00 -12.79 5.99
N ASP A 136 10.21 -13.32 5.06
CA ASP A 136 9.72 -12.54 3.94
C ASP A 136 8.60 -11.61 4.39
N VAL A 137 8.38 -10.49 3.68
CA VAL A 137 7.52 -9.41 4.21
C VAL A 137 6.55 -8.89 3.16
N TYR A 138 5.29 -8.79 3.53
CA TYR A 138 4.32 -7.92 2.89
C TYR A 138 4.07 -6.73 3.83
N VAL A 139 4.46 -5.52 3.41
CA VAL A 139 4.32 -4.30 4.22
C VAL A 139 3.34 -3.34 3.58
N GLU A 140 2.37 -2.87 4.37
CA GLU A 140 1.40 -1.91 3.89
C GLU A 140 2.04 -0.56 3.54
N LYS A 141 1.35 0.16 2.68
CA LYS A 141 1.72 1.51 2.24
C LYS A 141 1.24 2.58 3.25
N PRO A 142 1.90 3.74 3.33
CA PRO A 142 3.23 4.04 2.80
C PRO A 142 4.29 3.20 3.52
N VAL A 143 5.30 2.73 2.82
CA VAL A 143 6.27 1.82 3.44
C VAL A 143 7.08 2.49 4.55
N GLY A 144 7.38 3.78 4.42
CA GLY A 144 8.10 4.56 5.44
C GLY A 144 7.41 5.90 5.72
N ASN A 145 7.49 6.34 6.97
CA ASN A 145 6.96 7.63 7.45
C ASN A 145 8.00 8.77 7.38
N SER A 146 9.16 8.50 6.78
CA SER A 146 10.19 9.48 6.41
C SER A 146 11.03 8.96 5.24
N ILE A 147 11.72 9.85 4.54
CA ILE A 147 12.60 9.49 3.41
C ILE A 147 13.76 8.59 3.90
N GLY A 148 14.31 8.88 5.07
CA GLY A 148 15.38 8.08 5.65
C GLY A 148 14.94 6.65 6.00
N GLU A 149 13.71 6.48 6.50
CA GLU A 149 13.13 5.14 6.72
C GLU A 149 12.99 4.35 5.41
N CYS A 150 12.49 5.00 4.35
CA CYS A 150 12.37 4.36 3.03
C CYS A 150 13.72 3.81 2.55
N ARG A 151 14.80 4.57 2.73
CA ARG A 151 16.17 4.14 2.37
C ARG A 151 16.65 2.98 3.23
N ALA A 152 16.46 3.07 4.55
CA ALA A 152 16.85 2.01 5.48
C ALA A 152 16.13 0.68 5.18
N MET A 153 14.86 0.74 4.79
CA MET A 153 14.09 -0.45 4.41
C MET A 153 14.63 -1.12 3.15
N VAL A 154 15.00 -0.35 2.13
CA VAL A 154 15.65 -0.88 0.91
C VAL A 154 16.98 -1.56 1.28
N SER A 155 17.84 -0.89 2.05
CA SER A 155 19.12 -1.46 2.50
C SER A 155 18.93 -2.74 3.33
N ALA A 156 17.89 -2.81 4.18
CA ALA A 156 17.59 -4.02 4.95
C ALA A 156 17.16 -5.18 4.04
N GLN A 157 16.32 -4.93 3.05
CA GLN A 157 15.91 -5.95 2.08
C GLN A 157 17.12 -6.51 1.32
N GLU A 158 18.01 -5.65 0.85
CA GLU A 158 19.23 -6.03 0.13
C GLU A 158 20.18 -6.84 1.03
N ARG A 159 20.46 -6.33 2.24
CA ARG A 159 21.36 -6.99 3.20
C ARG A 159 20.90 -8.39 3.57
N TYR A 160 19.60 -8.58 3.85
CA TYR A 160 19.05 -9.84 4.30
C TYR A 160 18.51 -10.72 3.16
N ASN A 161 18.52 -10.22 1.92
CA ASN A 161 18.04 -10.89 0.71
C ASN A 161 16.65 -11.52 0.89
N LYS A 162 15.68 -10.71 1.34
CA LYS A 162 14.31 -11.15 1.59
C LYS A 162 13.37 -10.72 0.46
N VAL A 163 12.30 -11.48 0.27
CA VAL A 163 11.20 -11.04 -0.55
C VAL A 163 10.40 -10.00 0.23
N VAL A 164 10.38 -8.76 -0.24
CA VAL A 164 9.64 -7.67 0.39
C VAL A 164 8.74 -7.00 -0.64
N GLN A 165 7.43 -7.15 -0.48
CA GLN A 165 6.42 -6.51 -1.31
C GLN A 165 5.72 -5.40 -0.54
N ALA A 166 5.60 -4.24 -1.17
CA ALA A 166 4.86 -3.10 -0.65
C ALA A 166 3.39 -3.15 -1.08
N GLY A 167 2.46 -2.71 -0.23
CA GLY A 167 1.00 -2.83 -0.39
C GLY A 167 0.37 -1.95 -1.46
N GLN A 168 1.09 -1.54 -2.52
CA GLN A 168 0.52 -0.85 -3.69
C GLN A 168 -0.17 -1.84 -4.63
N TRP A 169 -1.22 -2.48 -4.15
CA TRP A 169 -1.92 -3.58 -4.82
C TRP A 169 -2.49 -3.24 -6.20
N GLN A 170 -2.74 -1.96 -6.51
CA GLN A 170 -3.16 -1.52 -7.84
C GLN A 170 -2.16 -1.95 -8.92
N ARG A 171 -0.86 -2.08 -8.62
CA ARG A 171 0.17 -2.58 -9.54
C ARG A 171 -0.11 -4.00 -10.05
N SER A 172 -0.99 -4.74 -9.40
CA SER A 172 -1.42 -6.08 -9.82
C SER A 172 -2.70 -6.09 -10.65
N GLN A 173 -3.42 -4.94 -10.76
CA GLN A 173 -4.64 -4.84 -11.55
C GLN A 173 -4.38 -4.70 -13.03
N GLN A 174 -5.12 -5.45 -13.84
CA GLN A 174 -4.90 -5.49 -15.29
C GLN A 174 -5.13 -4.14 -15.95
N HIS A 175 -6.25 -3.47 -15.68
CA HIS A 175 -6.54 -2.18 -16.32
C HIS A 175 -5.52 -1.08 -16.00
N PHE A 176 -4.87 -1.14 -14.82
CA PHE A 176 -3.77 -0.24 -14.49
C PHE A 176 -2.52 -0.54 -15.32
N LYS A 177 -2.18 -1.83 -15.54
CA LYS A 177 -1.08 -2.24 -16.40
C LYS A 177 -1.33 -1.81 -17.84
N ASP A 178 -2.53 -2.05 -18.35
CA ASP A 178 -2.95 -1.65 -19.72
C ASP A 178 -2.83 -0.14 -19.91
N ALA A 179 -3.20 0.66 -18.90
CA ALA A 179 -3.08 2.12 -18.94
C ALA A 179 -1.61 2.57 -19.01
N VAL A 180 -0.73 1.94 -18.20
CA VAL A 180 0.72 2.22 -18.25
C VAL A 180 1.30 1.86 -19.60
N ASP A 181 0.95 0.70 -20.16
CA ASP A 181 1.41 0.26 -21.49
C ASP A 181 0.95 1.24 -22.58
N PHE A 182 -0.29 1.74 -22.48
CA PHE A 182 -0.81 2.75 -23.41
C PHE A 182 -0.02 4.07 -23.31
N VAL A 183 0.23 4.56 -22.09
CA VAL A 183 1.02 5.78 -21.85
C VAL A 183 2.42 5.64 -22.43
N GLN A 184 3.09 4.52 -22.13
CA GLN A 184 4.46 4.23 -22.58
C GLN A 184 4.53 3.92 -24.08
N GLY A 185 3.42 3.52 -24.70
CA GLY A 185 3.28 3.33 -26.14
C GLY A 185 3.32 4.62 -26.98
N GLY A 186 3.36 5.79 -26.32
CA GLY A 186 3.62 7.10 -26.97
C GLY A 186 2.45 7.67 -27.74
N GLN A 187 1.26 7.06 -27.75
CA GLN A 187 0.10 7.54 -28.52
C GLN A 187 -0.37 8.94 -28.07
N LEU A 188 -0.19 9.28 -26.79
CA LEU A 188 -0.55 10.59 -26.24
C LEU A 188 0.37 11.72 -26.74
N GLY A 189 1.44 11.38 -27.45
CA GLY A 189 2.47 12.34 -27.87
C GLY A 189 3.32 12.78 -26.67
N ASN A 190 3.83 14.02 -26.70
CA ASN A 190 4.61 14.55 -25.59
C ASN A 190 3.70 14.87 -24.40
N ILE A 191 3.83 14.10 -23.32
CA ILE A 191 3.10 14.33 -22.07
C ILE A 191 3.81 15.45 -21.31
N ARG A 192 3.11 16.53 -21.03
CA ARG A 192 3.66 17.74 -20.41
C ARG A 192 3.22 17.93 -18.96
N THR A 193 2.11 17.32 -18.60
CA THR A 193 1.57 17.38 -17.25
C THR A 193 0.97 16.02 -16.88
N VAL A 194 1.28 15.57 -15.67
CA VAL A 194 0.56 14.47 -15.03
C VAL A 194 -0.22 15.06 -13.87
N LYS A 195 -1.57 15.05 -13.96
CA LYS A 195 -2.41 15.51 -12.86
C LYS A 195 -2.86 14.31 -12.04
N VAL A 196 -2.63 14.37 -10.74
CA VAL A 196 -3.02 13.36 -9.76
C VAL A 196 -3.91 14.04 -8.74
N TRP A 197 -5.10 13.49 -8.48
CA TRP A 197 -6.02 14.10 -7.52
C TRP A 197 -6.72 13.07 -6.65
N CYS A 198 -7.11 13.51 -5.44
CA CYS A 198 -7.85 12.70 -4.49
C CYS A 198 -8.79 13.59 -3.67
N TYR A 199 -10.07 13.57 -4.01
CA TYR A 199 -11.13 14.26 -3.28
C TYR A 199 -11.96 13.21 -2.56
N GLN A 200 -12.04 13.33 -1.23
CA GLN A 200 -12.64 12.31 -0.37
C GLN A 200 -13.75 12.93 0.50
N GLY A 201 -14.95 13.00 -0.06
CA GLY A 201 -16.11 13.61 0.59
C GLY A 201 -16.51 12.94 1.92
N TRP A 202 -16.24 11.65 2.06
CA TRP A 202 -16.52 10.90 3.27
C TRP A 202 -15.46 11.03 4.37
N MET A 203 -14.23 11.47 4.01
CA MET A 203 -13.15 11.63 4.98
C MET A 203 -13.26 12.97 5.70
N ARG A 204 -13.09 12.91 7.00
CA ARG A 204 -12.93 14.08 7.86
C ARG A 204 -12.17 13.69 9.12
N PRO A 205 -11.47 14.62 9.77
CA PRO A 205 -10.87 14.42 11.07
C PRO A 205 -11.91 14.18 12.16
N ALA A 206 -11.46 13.64 13.29
CA ALA A 206 -12.32 13.48 14.45
C ALA A 206 -12.48 14.83 15.21
N PRO A 207 -13.56 15.01 15.97
CA PRO A 207 -13.70 16.14 16.87
C PRO A 207 -12.56 16.21 17.90
N VAL A 208 -12.26 17.42 18.38
CA VAL A 208 -11.37 17.59 19.53
C VAL A 208 -12.08 17.03 20.78
N VAL A 209 -11.44 16.07 21.44
CA VAL A 209 -11.92 15.50 22.71
C VAL A 209 -10.83 15.60 23.77
N GLN A 210 -11.23 15.49 25.04
CA GLN A 210 -10.26 15.48 26.14
C GLN A 210 -9.44 14.19 26.15
N ASP A 211 -8.22 14.29 26.63
CA ASP A 211 -7.37 13.13 26.89
C ASP A 211 -8.00 12.26 28.00
N THR A 212 -7.90 10.96 27.83
CA THR A 212 -8.46 9.97 28.75
C THR A 212 -7.48 8.83 28.99
N THR A 213 -7.85 7.86 29.81
CA THR A 213 -7.13 6.57 29.88
C THR A 213 -7.43 5.72 28.64
N PRO A 214 -6.46 4.95 28.16
CA PRO A 214 -6.69 4.00 27.09
C PRO A 214 -7.82 3.01 27.42
N PRO A 215 -8.58 2.54 26.41
CA PRO A 215 -9.57 1.49 26.61
C PRO A 215 -8.95 0.22 27.20
N ALA A 216 -9.73 -0.52 27.98
CA ALA A 216 -9.30 -1.81 28.51
C ALA A 216 -8.88 -2.75 27.38
N GLY A 217 -7.74 -3.43 27.55
CA GLY A 217 -7.19 -4.34 26.54
C GLY A 217 -6.30 -3.67 25.50
N VAL A 218 -6.09 -2.36 25.55
CA VAL A 218 -5.19 -1.61 24.65
C VAL A 218 -3.85 -1.35 25.35
N ASN A 219 -2.75 -1.83 24.78
CA ASN A 219 -1.40 -1.42 25.16
C ASN A 219 -1.01 -0.15 24.40
N TYR A 220 -1.41 1.00 24.94
CA TYR A 220 -1.17 2.28 24.27
C TYR A 220 0.32 2.67 24.18
N ALA A 221 1.13 2.28 25.16
CA ALA A 221 2.57 2.50 25.09
C ALA A 221 3.21 1.77 23.90
N ALA A 222 2.79 0.51 23.67
CA ALA A 222 3.21 -0.23 22.47
C ALA A 222 2.59 0.33 21.19
N TRP A 223 1.40 0.91 21.23
CA TRP A 223 0.82 1.60 20.06
C TRP A 223 1.64 2.83 19.68
N LEU A 224 2.05 3.66 20.65
CA LEU A 224 2.93 4.81 20.42
C LEU A 224 4.30 4.38 19.89
N GLY A 225 4.89 3.34 20.48
CA GLY A 225 6.18 2.79 20.06
C GLY A 225 7.27 3.82 19.86
N PRO A 226 7.81 3.98 18.64
CA PRO A 226 8.86 4.94 18.36
C PRO A 226 8.40 6.41 18.31
N ALA A 227 7.10 6.69 18.35
CA ALA A 227 6.57 8.05 18.40
C ALA A 227 6.69 8.66 19.80
N LYS A 228 6.50 9.97 19.91
CA LYS A 228 6.53 10.68 21.19
C LYS A 228 5.47 10.17 22.16
N ILE A 229 5.80 10.15 23.44
CA ILE A 229 4.82 9.86 24.50
C ILE A 229 3.85 11.03 24.62
N VAL A 230 2.59 10.75 24.40
CA VAL A 230 1.48 11.68 24.57
C VAL A 230 0.33 10.98 25.28
N PRO A 231 -0.53 11.68 26.04
CA PRO A 231 -1.71 11.09 26.64
C PRO A 231 -2.62 10.45 25.61
N PHE A 232 -3.39 9.44 26.01
CA PHE A 232 -4.35 8.81 25.12
C PHE A 232 -5.47 9.78 24.74
N ASN A 233 -5.75 9.85 23.44
CA ASN A 233 -6.83 10.62 22.87
C ASN A 233 -7.52 9.81 21.77
N ALA A 234 -8.83 9.58 21.91
CA ALA A 234 -9.60 8.77 20.97
C ALA A 234 -9.60 9.35 19.54
N SER A 235 -9.46 10.68 19.41
CA SER A 235 -9.48 11.37 18.11
C SER A 235 -8.19 11.21 17.31
N ARG A 236 -7.13 10.58 17.84
CA ARG A 236 -5.93 10.23 17.07
C ARG A 236 -5.67 8.73 17.03
N PHE A 237 -6.53 7.92 17.66
CA PHE A 237 -6.34 6.48 17.75
C PHE A 237 -6.99 5.73 16.58
N HIS A 238 -6.55 4.50 16.30
CA HIS A 238 -7.00 3.67 15.17
C HIS A 238 -6.98 4.44 13.85
N PHE A 239 -8.11 4.52 13.12
CA PHE A 239 -8.20 5.13 11.79
C PHE A 239 -7.61 6.55 11.71
N ASN A 240 -7.77 7.34 12.78
CA ASN A 240 -7.44 8.76 12.78
C ASN A 240 -5.94 9.06 12.91
N PHE A 241 -5.08 8.07 13.14
CA PHE A 241 -3.63 8.27 13.18
C PHE A 241 -3.11 9.01 11.94
N ARG A 242 -3.80 8.88 10.83
CA ARG A 242 -3.49 9.46 9.51
C ARG A 242 -3.28 10.96 9.53
N TRP A 243 -3.97 11.64 10.45
CA TRP A 243 -4.01 13.09 10.51
C TRP A 243 -2.94 13.73 11.41
N PHE A 244 -2.01 12.93 11.90
CA PHE A 244 -0.97 13.37 12.85
C PHE A 244 0.43 13.03 12.32
N TRP A 245 1.29 14.06 12.26
CA TRP A 245 2.64 13.95 11.71
C TRP A 245 3.51 12.92 12.42
N ASP A 246 3.28 12.67 13.70
CA ASP A 246 4.04 11.66 14.44
C ASP A 246 3.76 10.24 13.95
N TYR A 247 2.60 9.99 13.36
CA TYR A 247 2.18 8.63 12.97
C TYR A 247 2.08 8.44 11.46
N ALA A 248 1.75 9.49 10.70
CA ALA A 248 1.50 9.40 9.26
C ALA A 248 1.74 10.75 8.55
N GLY A 249 1.26 10.90 7.32
CA GLY A 249 1.42 12.11 6.51
C GLY A 249 0.15 12.58 5.78
N GLY A 250 -1.05 12.35 6.35
CA GLY A 250 -2.32 12.79 5.79
C GLY A 250 -2.69 12.11 4.47
N LEU A 251 -3.55 12.75 3.68
CA LEU A 251 -3.96 12.22 2.36
C LEU A 251 -2.78 12.03 1.41
N MET A 252 -1.73 12.83 1.53
CA MET A 252 -0.54 12.73 0.68
C MET A 252 0.13 11.35 0.80
N THR A 253 0.21 10.76 1.99
CA THR A 253 0.83 9.44 2.18
C THR A 253 -0.20 8.31 2.25
N ASP A 254 -1.47 8.60 2.57
CA ASP A 254 -2.52 7.56 2.57
C ASP A 254 -2.99 7.25 1.14
N TRP A 255 -3.54 8.24 0.41
CA TRP A 255 -4.00 8.09 -0.97
C TRP A 255 -2.94 8.45 -2.00
N GLY A 256 -2.10 9.45 -1.69
CA GLY A 256 -1.11 9.95 -2.63
C GLY A 256 -0.16 8.87 -3.09
N VAL A 257 0.32 7.99 -2.21
CA VAL A 257 1.21 6.89 -2.62
C VAL A 257 0.56 5.88 -3.56
N HIS A 258 -0.76 5.74 -3.56
CA HIS A 258 -1.46 4.91 -4.54
C HIS A 258 -1.51 5.54 -5.92
N LEU A 259 -1.68 6.85 -6.00
CA LEU A 259 -1.96 7.57 -7.23
C LEU A 259 -0.69 8.17 -7.84
N LEU A 260 0.19 8.76 -7.04
CA LEU A 260 1.52 9.22 -7.48
C LEU A 260 2.34 8.06 -8.05
N ASP A 261 2.21 6.85 -7.48
CA ASP A 261 2.88 5.65 -7.94
C ASP A 261 2.66 5.41 -9.44
N TYR A 262 1.42 5.54 -9.91
CA TYR A 262 1.12 5.39 -11.33
C TYR A 262 1.60 6.56 -12.16
N GLY A 263 1.52 7.79 -11.64
CA GLY A 263 2.11 8.94 -12.30
C GLY A 263 3.60 8.72 -12.59
N LEU A 264 4.34 8.24 -11.60
CA LEU A 264 5.76 7.92 -11.71
C LEU A 264 6.02 6.73 -12.63
N LEU A 265 5.25 5.64 -12.47
CA LEU A 265 5.41 4.41 -13.24
C LEU A 265 5.10 4.64 -14.74
N GLY A 266 4.01 5.33 -15.06
CA GLY A 266 3.64 5.62 -16.44
C GLY A 266 4.68 6.47 -17.16
N MET A 267 5.28 7.43 -16.46
CA MET A 267 6.32 8.31 -16.98
C MET A 267 7.74 7.72 -16.86
N LYS A 268 7.93 6.55 -16.22
CA LYS A 268 9.25 5.98 -15.89
C LYS A 268 10.18 7.00 -15.20
N SER A 269 9.59 7.77 -14.29
CA SER A 269 10.26 8.93 -13.72
C SER A 269 11.16 8.58 -12.54
N PRO A 270 12.33 9.22 -12.42
CA PRO A 270 13.11 9.26 -11.18
C PRO A 270 12.38 10.09 -10.11
N VAL A 271 13.09 10.43 -9.04
CA VAL A 271 12.66 11.42 -8.06
C VAL A 271 12.60 12.80 -8.72
N PRO A 272 11.64 13.69 -8.36
CA PRO A 272 11.55 15.03 -8.96
C PRO A 272 12.75 15.89 -8.59
N LYS A 273 13.11 16.81 -9.50
CA LYS A 273 14.20 17.79 -9.29
C LYS A 273 13.87 18.81 -8.21
N SER A 274 12.61 19.21 -8.14
CA SER A 274 12.14 20.15 -7.13
C SER A 274 10.67 19.93 -6.81
N VAL A 275 10.25 20.45 -5.68
CA VAL A 275 8.87 20.35 -5.19
C VAL A 275 8.44 21.64 -4.48
N SER A 276 7.20 22.06 -4.71
CA SER A 276 6.52 23.13 -4.00
C SER A 276 5.13 22.70 -3.58
N ALA A 277 4.66 23.14 -2.42
CA ALA A 277 3.34 22.77 -1.93
C ALA A 277 2.67 23.91 -1.18
N LEU A 278 1.35 24.07 -1.38
CA LEU A 278 0.48 25.01 -0.68
C LEU A 278 -0.80 24.28 -0.25
N GLY A 279 -1.30 24.63 0.92
CA GLY A 279 -2.51 24.02 1.47
C GLY A 279 -2.81 24.52 2.87
N GLY A 280 -3.70 23.83 3.55
CA GLY A 280 -4.09 24.18 4.91
C GLY A 280 -5.25 23.36 5.43
N ARG A 281 -5.71 23.69 6.62
CA ARG A 281 -6.95 23.19 7.22
C ARG A 281 -8.08 24.17 6.90
N PHE A 282 -8.64 24.07 5.71
CA PHE A 282 -9.63 25.02 5.19
C PHE A 282 -11.06 24.54 5.39
N ALA A 283 -11.28 23.22 5.30
CA ALA A 283 -12.58 22.61 5.47
C ALA A 283 -12.92 22.37 6.96
N TYR A 284 -11.94 21.97 7.76
CA TYR A 284 -12.13 21.50 9.13
C TYR A 284 -11.18 22.15 10.16
N PRO A 285 -11.10 23.49 10.23
CA PRO A 285 -10.12 24.18 11.08
C PRO A 285 -10.28 23.87 12.58
N ASP A 286 -11.50 23.50 13.02
CA ASP A 286 -11.86 23.22 14.42
C ASP A 286 -11.78 21.73 14.79
N LEU A 287 -11.46 20.84 13.84
CA LEU A 287 -11.30 19.42 14.13
C LEU A 287 -9.85 19.06 14.50
N TYR A 288 -9.66 17.86 15.07
CA TYR A 288 -8.37 17.44 15.61
C TYR A 288 -7.52 16.79 14.52
N GLU A 289 -6.69 17.62 13.90
CA GLU A 289 -5.72 17.19 12.88
C GLU A 289 -4.51 18.14 12.85
N GLU A 290 -3.39 17.63 12.32
CA GLU A 290 -2.16 18.39 12.07
C GLU A 290 -1.86 18.49 10.57
N THR A 291 -2.29 17.50 9.80
CA THR A 291 -2.09 17.46 8.35
C THR A 291 -3.10 18.35 7.62
N PRO A 292 -2.79 18.87 6.44
CA PRO A 292 -3.74 19.68 5.70
C PRO A 292 -4.92 18.84 5.19
N ASP A 293 -6.14 19.37 5.31
CA ASP A 293 -7.33 18.80 4.66
C ASP A 293 -7.40 19.15 3.17
N THR A 294 -6.68 20.18 2.76
CA THR A 294 -6.58 20.67 1.37
C THR A 294 -5.12 20.92 1.03
N LEU A 295 -4.61 20.27 -0.01
CA LEU A 295 -3.19 20.37 -0.39
C LEU A 295 -2.99 20.26 -1.90
N THR A 296 -2.30 21.26 -2.47
CA THR A 296 -1.80 21.20 -3.85
C THR A 296 -0.27 21.19 -3.84
N THR A 297 0.32 20.23 -4.55
CA THR A 297 1.77 20.06 -4.65
C THR A 297 2.18 19.98 -6.11
N ILE A 298 3.26 20.64 -6.50
CA ILE A 298 3.83 20.60 -7.84
C ILE A 298 5.22 20.00 -7.75
N TYR A 299 5.45 18.96 -8.50
CA TYR A 299 6.72 18.27 -8.68
C TYR A 299 7.29 18.58 -10.07
N GLU A 300 8.52 19.04 -10.14
CA GLU A 300 9.25 19.35 -11.37
C GLU A 300 10.10 18.16 -11.81
N PHE A 301 9.87 17.66 -13.03
CA PHE A 301 10.65 16.62 -13.68
C PHE A 301 11.27 17.12 -14.99
N ASP A 302 12.12 16.31 -15.63
CA ASP A 302 12.59 16.59 -16.97
C ASP A 302 11.45 16.44 -17.99
N GLY A 303 11.05 17.57 -18.59
CA GLY A 303 10.08 17.61 -19.67
C GLY A 303 8.61 17.61 -19.26
N PHE A 304 8.27 17.48 -17.99
CA PHE A 304 6.89 17.56 -17.48
C PHE A 304 6.81 17.96 -16.02
N ASN A 305 5.62 18.39 -15.60
CA ASN A 305 5.29 18.59 -14.20
C ASN A 305 4.26 17.56 -13.75
N MET A 306 4.38 17.08 -12.51
CA MET A 306 3.32 16.31 -11.85
C MET A 306 2.66 17.19 -10.79
N VAL A 307 1.33 17.17 -10.76
CA VAL A 307 0.54 17.94 -9.78
C VAL A 307 -0.23 16.94 -8.93
N TRP A 308 -0.05 17.01 -7.62
CA TRP A 308 -0.95 16.39 -6.64
C TRP A 308 -1.94 17.42 -6.14
N ASP A 309 -3.23 17.07 -6.11
CA ASP A 309 -4.31 17.93 -5.65
C ASP A 309 -5.28 17.12 -4.80
N SER A 310 -5.45 17.50 -3.54
CA SER A 310 -6.28 16.74 -2.61
C SER A 310 -7.17 17.63 -1.75
N ALA A 311 -8.37 17.13 -1.47
CA ALA A 311 -9.28 17.77 -0.52
C ALA A 311 -10.15 16.73 0.20
N MET A 312 -10.37 16.92 1.50
CA MET A 312 -11.38 16.22 2.27
C MET A 312 -12.73 16.95 2.20
N GLY A 313 -13.83 16.22 2.38
CA GLY A 313 -15.17 16.80 2.46
C GLY A 313 -15.81 17.17 1.12
N ILE A 314 -15.16 16.92 0.01
CA ILE A 314 -15.70 17.12 -1.36
C ILE A 314 -15.40 15.92 -2.25
N ASP A 315 -16.31 15.57 -3.17
CA ASP A 315 -16.22 14.39 -4.03
C ASP A 315 -16.00 14.73 -5.51
N ASN A 316 -16.37 15.94 -5.94
CA ASN A 316 -16.28 16.34 -7.35
C ASN A 316 -14.88 16.82 -7.72
N GLY A 317 -14.08 15.89 -8.19
CA GLY A 317 -12.73 16.15 -8.65
C GLY A 317 -12.63 16.39 -10.15
N SER A 318 -11.42 16.31 -10.67
CA SER A 318 -11.14 16.47 -12.09
C SER A 318 -11.82 15.38 -12.91
N TYR A 319 -12.35 15.74 -14.08
CA TYR A 319 -13.04 14.82 -15.01
C TYR A 319 -14.27 14.12 -14.38
N ASN A 320 -14.95 14.78 -13.42
CA ASN A 320 -16.08 14.23 -12.66
C ASN A 320 -15.73 12.91 -11.91
N ARG A 321 -14.50 12.79 -11.42
CA ARG A 321 -14.04 11.66 -10.64
C ARG A 321 -13.47 12.17 -9.33
N ASP A 322 -13.81 11.50 -8.23
CA ASP A 322 -13.31 11.83 -6.90
C ASP A 322 -11.79 11.63 -6.75
N HIS A 323 -11.22 10.71 -7.51
CA HIS A 323 -9.77 10.47 -7.57
C HIS A 323 -9.33 10.00 -8.95
N GLY A 324 -8.05 10.19 -9.26
CA GLY A 324 -7.49 9.68 -10.49
C GLY A 324 -6.12 10.24 -10.86
N ILE A 325 -5.68 9.80 -12.01
CA ILE A 325 -4.46 10.25 -12.68
C ILE A 325 -4.82 10.63 -14.12
N ALA A 326 -4.39 11.80 -14.59
CA ALA A 326 -4.52 12.20 -15.98
C ALA A 326 -3.13 12.48 -16.58
N TYR A 327 -2.80 11.75 -17.64
CA TYR A 327 -1.59 11.98 -18.43
C TYR A 327 -1.96 12.89 -19.61
N ILE A 328 -1.56 14.15 -19.56
CA ILE A 328 -1.98 15.20 -20.49
C ILE A 328 -0.90 15.40 -21.54
N GLY A 329 -1.12 14.86 -22.72
CA GLY A 329 -0.21 14.90 -23.86
C GLY A 329 -0.71 15.75 -25.01
N ASN A 330 0.14 15.94 -26.05
CA ASN A 330 -0.18 16.77 -27.21
C ASN A 330 -1.30 16.21 -28.09
N ASN A 331 -1.53 14.90 -28.05
CA ASN A 331 -2.51 14.21 -28.89
C ASN A 331 -3.78 13.83 -28.12
N GLY A 332 -3.69 13.70 -26.80
CA GLY A 332 -4.82 13.31 -25.97
C GLY A 332 -4.44 13.22 -24.50
N THR A 333 -5.47 13.05 -23.67
CA THR A 333 -5.36 12.85 -22.23
C THR A 333 -5.89 11.48 -21.87
N LEU A 334 -5.07 10.63 -21.24
CA LEU A 334 -5.52 9.40 -20.63
C LEU A 334 -5.90 9.67 -19.17
N ILE A 335 -7.11 9.26 -18.78
CA ILE A 335 -7.63 9.41 -17.43
C ILE A 335 -7.82 8.02 -16.83
N LEU A 336 -7.18 7.77 -15.69
CA LEU A 336 -7.15 6.48 -14.99
C LEU A 336 -7.62 6.64 -13.54
N ASN A 337 -8.46 5.72 -13.08
CA ASN A 337 -8.80 5.55 -11.66
C ASN A 337 -9.06 4.08 -11.32
N ARG A 338 -9.58 3.80 -10.13
CA ARG A 338 -9.89 2.42 -9.69
C ARG A 338 -11.01 1.74 -10.47
N GLU A 339 -11.84 2.51 -11.20
CA GLU A 339 -12.96 1.99 -11.98
C GLU A 339 -12.56 1.63 -13.43
N GLY A 340 -11.45 2.20 -13.91
CA GLY A 340 -10.98 2.00 -15.27
C GLY A 340 -10.24 3.21 -15.83
N TRP A 341 -10.00 3.19 -17.15
CA TRP A 341 -9.37 4.30 -17.86
C TRP A 341 -10.00 4.56 -19.21
N GLU A 342 -9.84 5.80 -19.69
CA GLU A 342 -10.32 6.29 -20.97
C GLU A 342 -9.37 7.32 -21.55
N VAL A 343 -9.51 7.61 -22.84
CA VAL A 343 -8.72 8.64 -23.53
C VAL A 343 -9.63 9.70 -24.13
N ILE A 344 -9.32 10.96 -23.83
CA ILE A 344 -9.92 12.15 -24.46
C ILE A 344 -8.92 12.69 -25.48
N GLU A 345 -9.32 12.77 -26.74
CA GLU A 345 -8.50 13.28 -27.85
C GLU A 345 -8.40 14.81 -27.81
N GLU A 346 -7.22 15.35 -28.10
CA GLU A 346 -7.04 16.77 -28.29
C GLU A 346 -7.62 17.22 -29.64
N ARG A 347 -8.48 18.24 -29.62
CA ARG A 347 -9.20 18.73 -30.82
C ARG A 347 -8.27 19.21 -31.94
N GLN A 348 -7.13 19.76 -31.59
CA GLN A 348 -6.14 20.32 -32.51
C GLN A 348 -5.00 19.34 -32.83
N SER A 349 -5.10 18.11 -32.36
CA SER A 349 -4.08 17.10 -32.63
C SER A 349 -4.07 16.75 -34.11
N LYS A 350 -2.86 16.68 -34.68
CA LYS A 350 -2.64 16.20 -36.06
C LYS A 350 -2.57 14.67 -36.10
N SER A 351 -2.38 14.02 -34.99
CA SER A 351 -2.27 12.57 -34.83
C SER A 351 -3.56 12.03 -34.23
N LYS A 352 -4.10 11.00 -34.84
CA LYS A 352 -5.25 10.28 -34.28
C LYS A 352 -4.80 9.43 -33.12
N VAL A 353 -5.55 9.47 -32.00
CA VAL A 353 -5.35 8.64 -30.83
C VAL A 353 -6.51 7.66 -30.74
N SER A 354 -6.22 6.40 -30.43
CA SER A 354 -7.29 5.45 -30.08
C SER A 354 -7.96 5.89 -28.77
N LYS A 355 -9.29 5.71 -28.69
CA LYS A 355 -10.11 6.15 -27.54
C LYS A 355 -10.77 4.94 -26.88
N PRO A 356 -9.99 4.03 -26.30
CA PRO A 356 -10.56 2.92 -25.57
C PRO A 356 -11.18 3.41 -24.24
N TYR A 357 -12.21 2.70 -23.83
CA TYR A 357 -12.67 2.69 -22.45
C TYR A 357 -12.46 1.30 -21.89
N ILE A 358 -11.63 1.19 -20.87
CA ILE A 358 -11.28 -0.10 -20.25
C ILE A 358 -11.72 -0.04 -18.79
N ALA A 359 -12.72 -0.84 -18.46
CA ALA A 359 -13.22 -0.96 -17.10
C ALA A 359 -12.33 -1.90 -16.27
N LYS A 360 -12.41 -1.74 -14.95
CA LYS A 360 -11.85 -2.67 -13.99
C LYS A 360 -12.37 -4.09 -14.23
N SER A 361 -11.49 -5.08 -14.25
CA SER A 361 -11.82 -6.47 -14.54
C SER A 361 -11.47 -7.46 -13.41
N ASP A 362 -10.70 -7.04 -12.40
CA ASP A 362 -10.14 -7.93 -11.38
C ASP A 362 -10.05 -7.29 -9.99
N ASN A 363 -9.73 -8.12 -8.98
CA ASN A 363 -9.41 -7.68 -7.64
C ASN A 363 -7.88 -7.57 -7.49
N GLY A 364 -7.38 -6.33 -7.42
CA GLY A 364 -5.95 -6.06 -7.34
C GLY A 364 -5.30 -6.63 -6.09
N LEU A 365 -5.98 -6.61 -4.94
CA LEU A 365 -5.40 -7.11 -3.69
C LEU A 365 -5.20 -8.62 -3.74
N ASP A 366 -6.19 -9.37 -4.24
CA ASP A 366 -6.07 -10.82 -4.39
C ASP A 366 -4.92 -11.17 -5.35
N LYS A 367 -4.83 -10.48 -6.51
CA LYS A 367 -3.73 -10.64 -7.48
C LYS A 367 -2.37 -10.26 -6.91
N HIS A 368 -2.33 -9.28 -6.03
CA HIS A 368 -1.10 -8.85 -5.38
C HIS A 368 -0.57 -9.91 -4.40
N TRP A 369 -1.48 -10.57 -3.69
CA TRP A 369 -1.16 -11.70 -2.83
C TRP A 369 -0.75 -12.95 -3.61
N GLU A 370 -1.42 -13.26 -4.74
CA GLU A 370 -0.99 -14.33 -5.65
C GLU A 370 0.47 -14.09 -6.11
N ASN A 371 0.80 -12.86 -6.49
CA ASN A 371 2.15 -12.48 -6.90
C ASN A 371 3.17 -12.63 -5.76
N PHE A 372 2.88 -12.09 -4.57
CA PHE A 372 3.78 -12.21 -3.41
C PHE A 372 4.11 -13.67 -3.11
N VAL A 373 3.08 -14.52 -2.98
CA VAL A 373 3.28 -15.95 -2.68
C VAL A 373 4.06 -16.66 -3.78
N SER A 374 3.82 -16.32 -5.05
CA SER A 374 4.58 -16.86 -6.19
C SER A 374 6.06 -16.51 -6.09
N VAL A 375 6.39 -15.24 -5.75
CA VAL A 375 7.79 -14.79 -5.65
C VAL A 375 8.46 -15.32 -4.39
N VAL A 376 7.75 -15.45 -3.27
CA VAL A 376 8.29 -16.14 -2.07
C VAL A 376 8.73 -17.56 -2.41
N LYS A 377 7.97 -18.29 -3.25
CA LYS A 377 8.30 -19.66 -3.68
C LYS A 377 9.42 -19.71 -4.72
N SER A 378 9.39 -18.80 -5.71
CA SER A 378 10.35 -18.81 -6.82
C SER A 378 11.70 -18.15 -6.50
N ARG A 379 11.69 -17.24 -5.53
CA ARG A 379 12.83 -16.36 -5.18
C ARG A 379 13.28 -15.41 -6.30
N LYS A 380 12.46 -15.21 -7.33
CA LYS A 380 12.72 -14.27 -8.43
C LYS A 380 12.21 -12.89 -8.04
N LEU A 381 13.03 -12.08 -7.38
CA LEU A 381 12.65 -10.76 -6.87
C LEU A 381 12.19 -9.81 -7.98
N GLU A 382 12.69 -9.98 -9.19
CA GLU A 382 12.32 -9.22 -10.39
C GLU A 382 10.85 -9.41 -10.81
N ASP A 383 10.21 -10.48 -10.38
CA ASP A 383 8.79 -10.76 -10.66
C ASP A 383 7.83 -10.09 -9.67
N LEU A 384 8.34 -9.40 -8.62
CA LEU A 384 7.49 -8.64 -7.70
C LEU A 384 6.79 -7.48 -8.41
N HIS A 385 5.48 -7.39 -8.26
CA HIS A 385 4.71 -6.28 -8.84
C HIS A 385 5.01 -4.95 -8.14
N CYS A 386 5.28 -4.96 -6.84
CA CYS A 386 5.74 -3.80 -6.10
C CYS A 386 6.86 -4.15 -5.13
N PRO A 387 8.12 -4.29 -5.59
CA PRO A 387 9.26 -4.47 -4.71
C PRO A 387 9.43 -3.28 -3.78
N ILE A 388 10.11 -3.46 -2.65
CA ILE A 388 10.31 -2.39 -1.66
C ILE A 388 10.93 -1.13 -2.26
N GLN A 389 11.79 -1.25 -3.26
CA GLN A 389 12.38 -0.13 -3.98
C GLN A 389 11.31 0.76 -4.63
N ALA A 390 10.27 0.16 -5.22
CA ALA A 390 9.17 0.89 -5.82
C ALA A 390 8.27 1.56 -4.76
N GLY A 391 7.97 0.86 -3.68
CA GLY A 391 7.23 1.43 -2.55
C GLY A 391 7.98 2.58 -1.88
N ALA A 392 9.30 2.44 -1.69
CA ALA A 392 10.17 3.47 -1.13
C ALA A 392 10.28 4.70 -2.05
N HIS A 393 10.34 4.48 -3.37
CA HIS A 393 10.39 5.56 -4.35
C HIS A 393 9.15 6.45 -4.26
N VAL A 394 7.95 5.89 -4.33
CA VAL A 394 6.71 6.69 -4.25
C VAL A 394 6.52 7.30 -2.86
N ALA A 395 6.86 6.59 -1.78
CA ALA A 395 6.78 7.15 -0.43
C ALA A 395 7.75 8.34 -0.27
N THR A 396 8.95 8.27 -0.85
CA THR A 396 9.90 9.40 -0.90
C THR A 396 9.28 10.62 -1.59
N VAL A 397 8.68 10.45 -2.76
CA VAL A 397 8.04 11.55 -3.50
C VAL A 397 6.87 12.16 -2.71
N ALA A 398 6.03 11.33 -2.08
CA ALA A 398 4.95 11.81 -1.22
C ALA A 398 5.49 12.60 -0.01
N GLN A 399 6.54 12.09 0.65
CA GLN A 399 7.17 12.81 1.78
C GLN A 399 7.83 14.14 1.34
N MET A 400 8.41 14.21 0.13
CA MET A 400 8.91 15.49 -0.41
C MET A 400 7.81 16.54 -0.47
N GLY A 401 6.59 16.17 -0.90
CA GLY A 401 5.43 17.07 -0.91
C GLY A 401 5.04 17.54 0.48
N ASN A 402 4.97 16.63 1.44
CA ASN A 402 4.70 16.99 2.84
C ASN A 402 5.78 17.89 3.45
N ILE A 403 7.05 17.64 3.14
CA ILE A 403 8.18 18.45 3.63
C ILE A 403 8.12 19.85 3.01
N ALA A 404 7.82 19.97 1.72
CA ALA A 404 7.64 21.28 1.06
C ALA A 404 6.50 22.09 1.71
N PHE A 405 5.35 21.44 1.99
CA PHE A 405 4.25 22.08 2.71
C PHE A 405 4.66 22.53 4.11
N ARG A 406 5.25 21.65 4.91
CA ARG A 406 5.64 21.93 6.31
C ARG A 406 6.73 22.99 6.44
N SER A 407 7.62 23.06 5.47
CA SER A 407 8.70 24.06 5.44
C SER A 407 8.28 25.39 4.83
N GLY A 408 7.20 25.43 4.05
CA GLY A 408 6.76 26.61 3.30
C GLY A 408 7.73 27.04 2.20
N LYS A 409 8.57 26.12 1.71
CA LYS A 409 9.64 26.42 0.74
C LYS A 409 9.45 25.62 -0.55
N LYS A 410 9.91 26.16 -1.68
CA LYS A 410 10.32 25.35 -2.83
C LYS A 410 11.61 24.62 -2.42
N LEU A 411 11.63 23.31 -2.57
CA LEU A 411 12.76 22.45 -2.22
C LEU A 411 13.36 21.83 -3.48
N GLU A 412 14.68 21.85 -3.59
CA GLU A 412 15.42 21.21 -4.66
C GLU A 412 16.08 19.93 -4.15
N TRP A 413 16.08 18.90 -4.99
CA TRP A 413 16.60 17.58 -4.69
C TRP A 413 17.95 17.34 -5.37
N ASN A 414 18.91 16.82 -4.63
CA ASN A 414 20.16 16.29 -5.15
C ASN A 414 20.06 14.75 -5.18
N ASP A 415 19.88 14.21 -6.37
CA ASP A 415 19.69 12.76 -6.54
C ASP A 415 20.95 11.96 -6.19
N ALA A 416 22.14 12.50 -6.43
CA ALA A 416 23.40 11.83 -6.09
C ALA A 416 23.61 11.70 -4.57
N GLU A 417 23.10 12.64 -3.78
CA GLU A 417 23.15 12.61 -2.31
C GLU A 417 21.89 11.96 -1.71
N HIS A 418 20.88 11.72 -2.53
CA HIS A 418 19.54 11.31 -2.08
C HIS A 418 18.99 12.22 -0.97
N ALA A 419 19.13 13.53 -1.12
CA ALA A 419 18.80 14.54 -0.12
C ALA A 419 18.39 15.86 -0.77
N PHE A 420 17.73 16.74 -0.01
CA PHE A 420 17.51 18.10 -0.45
C PHE A 420 18.85 18.89 -0.47
N THR A 421 18.95 19.88 -1.34
CA THR A 421 20.10 20.80 -1.35
C THR A 421 20.17 21.67 -0.09
N ASP A 422 19.04 21.90 0.60
CA ASP A 422 18.95 22.62 1.88
C ASP A 422 19.26 21.66 3.06
N HIS A 423 20.47 21.75 3.60
CA HIS A 423 20.91 20.93 4.72
C HIS A 423 20.09 21.10 6.02
N ALA A 424 19.49 22.29 6.23
CA ALA A 424 18.63 22.49 7.41
C ALA A 424 17.35 21.69 7.29
N ILE A 425 16.79 21.58 6.09
CA ILE A 425 15.64 20.72 5.79
C ILE A 425 15.99 19.24 6.00
N ASN A 426 17.15 18.81 5.52
CA ASN A 426 17.61 17.43 5.71
C ASN A 426 17.72 17.06 7.18
N LYS A 427 18.34 17.94 7.98
CA LYS A 427 18.49 17.72 9.42
C LYS A 427 17.13 17.62 10.13
N GLN A 428 16.14 18.38 9.70
CA GLN A 428 14.84 18.47 10.36
C GLN A 428 13.85 17.38 9.91
N TYR A 429 13.89 16.95 8.64
CA TYR A 429 12.80 16.18 8.04
C TYR A 429 13.22 14.88 7.36
N LEU A 430 14.49 14.71 6.99
CA LEU A 430 14.90 13.57 6.19
C LEU A 430 14.72 12.24 6.94
N MET A 431 14.97 12.25 8.24
CA MET A 431 14.78 11.10 9.12
C MET A 431 13.94 11.50 10.33
N LYS A 432 12.96 10.69 10.69
CA LYS A 432 12.24 10.85 11.95
C LYS A 432 13.10 10.50 13.14
N GLU A 433 12.90 11.23 14.21
CA GLU A 433 13.45 10.86 15.52
C GLU A 433 12.64 9.70 16.11
N TYR A 434 13.37 8.69 16.58
CA TYR A 434 12.80 7.56 17.31
C TYR A 434 12.91 7.81 18.82
N HIS A 435 11.80 7.61 19.53
CA HIS A 435 11.69 7.81 20.98
C HIS A 435 11.59 6.47 21.73
N ASN A 436 11.45 6.54 23.05
CA ASN A 436 11.12 5.41 23.91
C ASN A 436 12.13 4.23 23.84
N GLY A 437 13.39 4.53 23.52
CA GLY A 437 14.43 3.51 23.38
C GLY A 437 14.42 2.73 22.06
N TYR A 438 13.46 3.01 21.17
CA TYR A 438 13.45 2.42 19.83
C TYR A 438 14.53 3.05 18.94
N LYS A 439 15.08 2.24 18.05
CA LYS A 439 16.08 2.65 17.05
C LYS A 439 15.92 1.75 15.82
N LEU A 440 16.13 2.30 14.63
CA LEU A 440 16.25 1.47 13.44
C LEU A 440 17.50 0.59 13.54
N PRO A 441 17.43 -0.70 13.09
CA PRO A 441 18.61 -1.52 12.93
C PRO A 441 19.64 -0.85 12.02
N ASN A 442 20.92 -1.06 12.31
CA ASN A 442 22.01 -0.64 11.42
C ASN A 442 22.09 -1.62 10.24
N VAL A 443 21.93 -1.15 9.03
CA VAL A 443 21.97 -1.92 7.78
C VAL A 443 23.00 -1.38 6.82
#